data_63d0e445927a88532a5fbf0cdb96c4d1
#
_entry.id   63d0e445927a88532a5fbf0cdb96c4d1
#
_cell.length_a   1.000
_cell.length_b   1.000
_cell.length_c   1.000
_cell.angle_alpha   90.00
_cell.angle_beta   90.00
_cell.angle_gamma   90.00
#
_symmetry.space_group_name_H-M   'P 1'
#
loop_
_entity.id
_entity.type
_entity.pdbx_description
1 polymer ?
#
loop_
_entity_poly.entity_id
_entity_poly.type
_entity_poly.pdbx_seq_one_letter_code
_entity_poly.pdbx_strand_id
1 'polypeptide(L)'
;VNCVINSNPIQLFACPPENDNCSGAIEAVVNADQSCNLTTQGTLSGASYSGNDSNCISDMDDDVWFSFSALSEVQSISLQNITGSTSNLGHALYEVGGNDCSDLTELYCQNGTASISPDLNIGSTYYVRVYSIGNEPQNVDFDLCVSDAPDNTVCDNATNFCGEGGALYGANIFDYPSLGQIACLY
;
A
#
# COMPACT_ATOMS: atom_id res chain seq x y z
N VAL A 1 16.84 9.73 16.09
CA VAL A 1 15.82 10.38 16.95
C VAL A 1 16.11 10.00 18.40
N ASN A 2 16.36 10.99 19.27
CA ASN A 2 16.61 10.73 20.69
C ASN A 2 15.27 10.67 21.42
N CYS A 3 14.83 9.44 21.74
CA CYS A 3 13.69 9.25 22.61
C CYS A 3 14.08 9.58 24.06
N VAL A 4 13.50 10.59 24.66
CA VAL A 4 13.74 10.97 26.05
C VAL A 4 12.84 10.15 26.95
N ILE A 5 13.43 9.29 27.78
CA ILE A 5 12.70 8.56 28.84
C ILE A 5 12.52 9.51 30.03
N ASN A 6 11.30 9.95 30.25
CA ASN A 6 10.99 10.77 31.44
C ASN A 6 10.51 9.84 32.56
N SER A 7 11.25 9.84 33.67
CA SER A 7 11.10 8.88 34.77
C SER A 7 10.07 9.32 35.80
N ASN A 8 8.75 9.11 35.52
CA ASN A 8 7.80 8.99 36.62
C ASN A 8 6.31 8.98 36.17
N PRO A 9 5.55 7.91 36.24
CA PRO A 9 5.93 6.51 36.09
C PRO A 9 6.40 6.21 34.66
N ILE A 10 7.13 5.13 34.46
CA ILE A 10 7.66 4.75 33.16
C ILE A 10 6.48 4.36 32.25
N GLN A 11 5.99 5.28 31.43
CA GLN A 11 5.24 4.92 30.24
C GLN A 11 6.27 4.66 29.15
N LEU A 12 6.39 3.41 28.73
CA LEU A 12 7.13 3.05 27.54
C LEU A 12 6.29 3.49 26.32
N PHE A 13 6.57 4.68 25.82
CA PHE A 13 6.12 5.06 24.50
C PHE A 13 7.07 4.42 23.48
N ALA A 14 6.53 3.71 22.51
CA ALA A 14 7.30 3.32 21.34
C ALA A 14 7.82 4.60 20.65
N CYS A 15 9.08 4.59 20.23
CA CYS A 15 9.56 5.69 19.39
C CYS A 15 8.87 5.61 18.04
N PRO A 16 8.53 6.74 17.42
CA PRO A 16 8.02 6.73 16.06
C PRO A 16 8.98 5.98 15.12
N PRO A 17 8.48 5.18 14.18
CA PRO A 17 9.30 4.56 13.16
C PRO A 17 10.03 5.63 12.32
N GLU A 18 11.14 5.26 11.68
CA GLU A 18 11.93 6.21 10.88
C GLU A 18 11.14 6.78 9.71
N ASN A 19 10.17 6.03 9.21
CA ASN A 19 9.27 6.36 8.12
C ASN A 19 7.87 6.85 8.57
N ASP A 20 7.77 7.39 9.78
CA ASP A 20 6.57 8.04 10.33
C ASP A 20 6.10 9.24 9.49
N ASN A 21 7.00 9.80 8.69
CA ASN A 21 6.69 10.88 7.75
C ASN A 21 7.27 10.55 6.38
N CYS A 22 6.63 11.07 5.33
CA CYS A 22 7.04 10.84 3.95
C CYS A 22 8.54 11.11 3.70
N SER A 23 9.12 12.12 4.33
CA SER A 23 10.56 12.44 4.20
C SER A 23 11.49 11.35 4.74
N GLY A 24 10.98 10.45 5.56
CA GLY A 24 11.68 9.28 6.07
C GLY A 24 11.26 7.97 5.36
N ALA A 25 10.55 8.06 4.24
CA ALA A 25 10.05 6.88 3.54
C ALA A 25 11.13 5.83 3.29
N ILE A 26 10.83 4.59 3.65
CA ILE A 26 11.73 3.45 3.40
C ILE A 26 11.57 3.02 1.94
N GLU A 27 12.70 2.82 1.24
CA GLU A 27 12.65 2.28 -0.11
C GLU A 27 12.19 0.82 -0.09
N ALA A 28 11.04 0.56 -0.70
CA ALA A 28 10.46 -0.76 -0.82
C ALA A 28 11.09 -1.55 -1.98
N VAL A 29 11.35 -2.83 -1.74
CA VAL A 29 11.84 -3.74 -2.77
C VAL A 29 10.69 -4.05 -3.72
N VAL A 30 10.95 -3.95 -5.04
CA VAL A 30 9.98 -4.28 -6.08
C VAL A 30 10.33 -5.64 -6.68
N ASN A 31 9.35 -6.55 -6.71
CA ASN A 31 9.47 -7.84 -7.40
C ASN A 31 9.18 -7.65 -8.89
N ALA A 32 10.07 -8.15 -9.75
CA ALA A 32 9.93 -8.06 -11.21
C ALA A 32 8.94 -9.08 -11.80
N ASP A 33 8.30 -9.88 -10.97
CA ASP A 33 7.27 -10.85 -11.32
C ASP A 33 6.09 -10.70 -10.35
N GLN A 34 5.08 -11.54 -10.49
CA GLN A 34 3.87 -11.54 -9.65
C GLN A 34 4.08 -12.16 -8.26
N SER A 35 5.29 -12.59 -7.94
CA SER A 35 5.60 -13.17 -6.64
C SER A 35 5.89 -12.08 -5.60
N CYS A 36 5.65 -12.39 -4.33
CA CYS A 36 6.08 -11.59 -3.19
C CYS A 36 7.23 -12.28 -2.45
N ASN A 37 8.23 -12.77 -3.19
CA ASN A 37 9.40 -13.41 -2.61
C ASN A 37 10.28 -12.43 -1.83
N LEU A 38 10.22 -11.15 -2.20
CA LEU A 38 10.88 -10.05 -1.53
C LEU A 38 9.83 -9.11 -0.96
N THR A 39 9.95 -8.77 0.32
CA THR A 39 9.06 -7.85 1.02
C THR A 39 9.88 -6.81 1.79
N THR A 40 9.24 -5.70 2.10
CA THR A 40 9.80 -4.65 2.96
C THR A 40 8.99 -4.61 4.24
N GLN A 41 9.67 -4.82 5.38
CA GLN A 41 9.00 -4.81 6.68
C GLN A 41 8.55 -3.41 7.08
N GLY A 42 7.38 -3.32 7.69
CA GLY A 42 6.80 -2.10 8.24
C GLY A 42 6.18 -2.31 9.61
N THR A 43 6.07 -1.23 10.36
CA THR A 43 5.40 -1.22 11.66
C THR A 43 4.64 0.10 11.85
N LEU A 44 3.44 0.01 12.40
CA LEU A 44 2.67 1.17 12.89
C LEU A 44 2.90 1.43 14.39
N SER A 45 3.69 0.58 15.06
CA SER A 45 3.95 0.74 16.49
C SER A 45 4.67 2.05 16.79
N GLY A 46 3.98 2.98 17.44
CA GLY A 46 4.48 4.32 17.74
C GLY A 46 4.40 5.31 16.60
N ALA A 47 3.79 4.93 15.48
CA ALA A 47 3.51 5.85 14.38
C ALA A 47 2.50 6.92 14.80
N SER A 48 2.54 8.04 14.12
CA SER A 48 1.64 9.17 14.32
C SER A 48 1.02 9.61 12.99
N TYR A 49 -0.04 10.39 13.06
CA TYR A 49 -0.64 10.97 11.86
C TYR A 49 0.28 11.99 11.21
N SER A 50 0.68 11.77 9.96
CA SER A 50 1.63 12.60 9.22
C SER A 50 1.03 13.88 8.62
N GLY A 51 -0.27 14.16 8.83
CA GLY A 51 -0.92 15.41 8.43
C GLY A 51 -1.45 15.47 7.00
N ASN A 52 -1.36 14.39 6.23
CA ASN A 52 -1.91 14.33 4.87
C ASN A 52 -3.26 13.61 4.90
N ASP A 53 -4.33 14.31 4.56
CA ASP A 53 -5.64 13.69 4.41
C ASP A 53 -5.66 12.78 3.18
N SER A 54 -6.34 11.64 3.28
CA SER A 54 -6.60 10.73 2.16
C SER A 54 -8.07 10.80 1.77
N ASN A 55 -8.36 10.56 0.50
CA ASN A 55 -9.73 10.54 0.00
C ASN A 55 -10.55 9.34 0.50
N CYS A 56 -9.90 8.30 1.03
CA CYS A 56 -10.57 7.09 1.54
C CYS A 56 -11.04 7.21 2.98
N ILE A 57 -10.30 7.92 3.82
CA ILE A 57 -10.52 7.95 5.28
C ILE A 57 -10.25 9.35 5.81
N SER A 58 -11.15 9.84 6.67
CA SER A 58 -11.06 11.14 7.34
C SER A 58 -10.43 11.08 8.75
N ASP A 59 -10.27 9.87 9.31
CA ASP A 59 -9.90 9.69 10.72
C ASP A 59 -8.66 8.78 10.84
N MET A 60 -7.58 9.14 10.11
CA MET A 60 -6.28 8.49 10.28
C MET A 60 -5.60 9.04 11.53
N ASP A 61 -5.02 8.15 12.33
CA ASP A 61 -4.31 8.49 13.57
C ASP A 61 -2.89 7.95 13.63
N ASP A 62 -2.55 7.02 12.76
CA ASP A 62 -1.22 6.45 12.57
C ASP A 62 -0.96 6.13 11.09
N ASP A 63 0.23 6.40 10.62
CA ASP A 63 0.64 6.03 9.26
C ASP A 63 2.16 5.95 9.10
N VAL A 64 2.61 5.18 8.11
CA VAL A 64 4.02 5.08 7.72
C VAL A 64 4.17 5.10 6.21
N TRP A 65 5.36 5.54 5.75
CA TRP A 65 5.62 5.82 4.36
C TRP A 65 6.71 4.93 3.78
N PHE A 66 6.48 4.51 2.54
CA PHE A 66 7.43 3.79 1.71
C PHE A 66 7.56 4.49 0.36
N SER A 67 8.67 4.27 -0.32
CA SER A 67 8.87 4.71 -1.71
C SER A 67 9.29 3.52 -2.56
N PHE A 68 8.98 3.55 -3.84
CA PHE A 68 9.49 2.56 -4.80
C PHE A 68 9.65 3.17 -6.18
N SER A 69 10.53 2.58 -7.01
CA SER A 69 10.63 2.91 -8.43
C SER A 69 9.83 1.90 -9.23
N ALA A 70 8.90 2.36 -10.07
CA ALA A 70 8.05 1.48 -10.87
C ALA A 70 8.88 0.67 -11.87
N LEU A 71 8.72 -0.65 -11.89
CA LEU A 71 9.34 -1.56 -12.85
C LEU A 71 8.42 -1.90 -14.03
N SER A 72 7.11 -1.75 -13.87
CA SER A 72 6.08 -1.95 -14.89
C SER A 72 5.06 -0.83 -14.86
N GLU A 73 4.25 -0.73 -15.92
CA GLU A 73 3.18 0.27 -16.00
C GLU A 73 2.08 0.03 -14.97
N VAL A 74 1.85 -1.22 -14.57
CA VAL A 74 0.85 -1.59 -13.57
C VAL A 74 1.49 -2.49 -12.54
N GLN A 75 1.38 -2.12 -11.26
CA GLN A 75 1.95 -2.89 -10.16
C GLN A 75 0.90 -3.27 -9.12
N SER A 76 1.09 -4.43 -8.52
CA SER A 76 0.34 -4.90 -7.37
C SER A 76 1.00 -4.42 -6.09
N ILE A 77 0.21 -3.91 -5.17
CA ILE A 77 0.64 -3.51 -3.83
C ILE A 77 -0.15 -4.34 -2.82
N SER A 78 0.55 -5.03 -1.93
CA SER A 78 -0.11 -5.84 -0.90
C SER A 78 0.60 -5.80 0.44
N LEU A 79 -0.20 -5.83 1.50
CA LEU A 79 0.24 -5.94 2.89
C LEU A 79 0.05 -7.39 3.35
N GLN A 80 1.12 -8.02 3.77
CA GLN A 80 1.15 -9.45 4.11
C GLN A 80 1.67 -9.63 5.54
N ASN A 81 1.53 -10.85 6.08
CA ASN A 81 2.03 -11.23 7.40
C ASN A 81 1.65 -10.24 8.51
N ILE A 82 0.45 -9.67 8.42
CA ILE A 82 -0.04 -8.67 9.37
C ILE A 82 -0.20 -9.32 10.73
N THR A 83 0.46 -8.74 11.75
CA THR A 83 0.40 -9.19 13.15
C THR A 83 0.31 -8.01 14.08
N GLY A 84 -0.40 -8.17 15.20
CA GLY A 84 -0.53 -7.12 16.21
C GLY A 84 -1.96 -6.89 16.68
N SER A 85 -2.28 -5.62 16.99
CA SER A 85 -3.55 -5.25 17.62
C SER A 85 -4.75 -5.26 16.66
N THR A 86 -4.52 -5.10 15.36
CA THR A 86 -5.55 -5.16 14.31
C THR A 86 -4.99 -5.75 13.01
N SER A 87 -5.86 -6.23 12.14
CA SER A 87 -5.56 -6.53 10.73
C SER A 87 -6.27 -5.57 9.77
N ASN A 88 -6.96 -4.57 10.30
CA ASN A 88 -7.73 -3.61 9.52
C ASN A 88 -6.82 -2.46 9.06
N LEU A 89 -6.07 -2.72 8.00
CA LEU A 89 -5.14 -1.77 7.38
C LEU A 89 -5.67 -1.29 6.04
N GLY A 90 -5.25 -0.08 5.69
CA GLY A 90 -5.42 0.51 4.38
C GLY A 90 -4.09 1.04 3.84
N HIS A 91 -4.09 1.39 2.57
CA HIS A 91 -2.94 2.04 1.95
C HIS A 91 -3.38 3.02 0.86
N ALA A 92 -2.50 3.96 0.55
CA ALA A 92 -2.70 4.92 -0.53
C ALA A 92 -1.42 5.04 -1.36
N LEU A 93 -1.56 5.30 -2.65
CA LEU A 93 -0.46 5.50 -3.59
C LEU A 93 -0.43 6.96 -4.02
N TYR A 94 0.78 7.51 -4.03
CA TYR A 94 1.03 8.91 -4.41
C TYR A 94 2.10 9.00 -5.48
N GLU A 95 1.91 9.96 -6.39
CA GLU A 95 2.98 10.48 -7.24
C GLU A 95 3.53 11.77 -6.65
N VAL A 96 4.74 12.13 -7.05
CA VAL A 96 5.42 13.34 -6.61
C VAL A 96 5.60 14.29 -7.80
N GLY A 97 5.10 15.52 -7.67
CA GLY A 97 5.28 16.56 -8.66
C GLY A 97 6.71 17.13 -8.75
N GLY A 98 7.56 16.82 -7.75
CA GLY A 98 8.96 17.22 -7.61
C GLY A 98 9.84 16.05 -7.15
N ASN A 99 10.88 16.35 -6.38
CA ASN A 99 11.80 15.34 -5.86
C ASN A 99 11.60 15.06 -4.35
N ASP A 100 10.56 15.59 -3.76
CA ASP A 100 10.32 15.47 -2.32
C ASP A 100 8.82 15.37 -1.97
N CYS A 101 8.55 15.13 -0.70
CA CYS A 101 7.22 14.96 -0.15
C CYS A 101 6.37 16.25 -0.06
N SER A 102 6.83 17.38 -0.62
CA SER A 102 6.10 18.65 -0.51
C SER A 102 4.97 18.79 -1.54
N ASP A 103 4.98 17.96 -2.59
CA ASP A 103 4.02 18.00 -3.70
C ASP A 103 3.56 16.58 -4.03
N LEU A 104 2.79 15.99 -3.11
CA LEU A 104 2.21 14.65 -3.24
C LEU A 104 0.81 14.75 -3.86
N THR A 105 0.58 14.00 -4.93
CA THR A 105 -0.74 13.78 -5.52
C THR A 105 -1.18 12.36 -5.26
N GLU A 106 -2.30 12.18 -4.54
CA GLU A 106 -2.88 10.86 -4.33
C GLU A 106 -3.45 10.33 -5.65
N LEU A 107 -2.92 9.19 -6.11
CA LEU A 107 -3.41 8.49 -7.30
C LEU A 107 -4.63 7.64 -6.96
N TYR A 108 -4.58 6.95 -5.84
CA TYR A 108 -5.71 6.22 -5.25
C TYR A 108 -5.44 5.91 -3.79
N CYS A 109 -6.50 5.50 -3.11
CA CYS A 109 -6.43 4.89 -1.78
C CYS A 109 -7.32 3.65 -1.71
N GLN A 110 -6.98 2.74 -0.81
CA GLN A 110 -7.66 1.47 -0.61
C GLN A 110 -7.85 1.18 0.88
N ASN A 111 -9.10 0.92 1.27
CA ASN A 111 -9.45 0.38 2.58
C ASN A 111 -9.35 -1.13 2.55
N GLY A 112 -8.11 -1.63 2.58
CA GLY A 112 -7.81 -3.05 2.48
C GLY A 112 -6.32 -3.28 2.23
N THR A 113 -5.94 -4.55 2.23
CA THR A 113 -4.54 -4.97 2.24
C THR A 113 -3.96 -5.25 0.85
N ALA A 114 -4.74 -5.11 -0.22
CA ALA A 114 -4.25 -5.33 -1.57
C ALA A 114 -4.93 -4.42 -2.59
N SER A 115 -4.17 -4.01 -3.60
CA SER A 115 -4.64 -3.20 -4.71
C SER A 115 -3.78 -3.41 -5.96
N ILE A 116 -4.30 -2.90 -7.08
CA ILE A 116 -3.56 -2.75 -8.34
C ILE A 116 -3.44 -1.26 -8.63
N SER A 117 -2.27 -0.80 -9.00
CA SER A 117 -2.03 0.60 -9.33
C SER A 117 -2.75 1.02 -10.62
N PRO A 118 -3.06 2.32 -10.82
CA PRO A 118 -3.28 2.85 -12.14
C PRO A 118 -2.00 2.77 -12.99
N ASP A 119 -2.05 3.24 -14.23
CA ASP A 119 -0.87 3.30 -15.10
C ASP A 119 0.22 4.19 -14.48
N LEU A 120 1.40 3.60 -14.33
CA LEU A 120 2.60 4.23 -13.77
C LEU A 120 3.62 4.50 -14.87
N ASN A 121 4.45 5.51 -14.67
CA ASN A 121 5.62 5.74 -15.52
C ASN A 121 6.80 4.89 -15.03
N ILE A 122 7.25 3.94 -15.85
CA ILE A 122 8.38 3.06 -15.53
C ILE A 122 9.61 3.89 -15.18
N GLY A 123 10.27 3.55 -14.07
CA GLY A 123 11.45 4.24 -13.56
C GLY A 123 11.15 5.50 -12.73
N SER A 124 9.89 5.93 -12.66
CA SER A 124 9.48 7.01 -11.74
C SER A 124 9.31 6.51 -10.33
N THR A 125 9.53 7.40 -9.36
CA THR A 125 9.35 7.10 -7.93
C THR A 125 7.93 7.41 -7.51
N TYR A 126 7.33 6.48 -6.79
CA TYR A 126 6.02 6.57 -6.16
C TYR A 126 6.13 6.33 -4.67
N TYR A 127 5.14 6.83 -3.91
CA TYR A 127 5.09 6.67 -2.47
C TYR A 127 3.85 5.87 -2.08
N VAL A 128 4.03 4.94 -1.15
CA VAL A 128 2.96 4.16 -0.52
C VAL A 128 2.86 4.61 0.93
N ARG A 129 1.68 5.03 1.32
CA ARG A 129 1.33 5.29 2.71
C ARG A 129 0.51 4.12 3.22
N VAL A 130 0.88 3.55 4.35
CA VAL A 130 0.15 2.48 5.03
C VAL A 130 -0.36 3.02 6.35
N TYR A 131 -1.63 2.75 6.67
CA TYR A 131 -2.31 3.26 7.85
C TYR A 131 -3.26 2.22 8.45
N SER A 132 -3.57 2.36 9.73
CA SER A 132 -4.66 1.60 10.34
C SER A 132 -6.01 2.29 10.10
N ILE A 133 -7.07 1.48 10.06
CA ILE A 133 -8.45 1.97 9.89
C ILE A 133 -9.12 1.96 11.25
N GLY A 134 -9.31 3.15 11.82
CA GLY A 134 -9.90 3.34 13.15
C GLY A 134 -9.54 4.69 13.73
N ASN A 135 -9.87 4.93 14.99
CA ASN A 135 -9.67 6.20 15.68
C ASN A 135 -8.67 6.07 16.85
N GLU A 136 -7.91 4.99 16.89
CA GLU A 136 -6.93 4.73 17.94
C GLU A 136 -5.65 4.16 17.34
N PRO A 137 -4.48 4.69 17.69
CA PRO A 137 -3.20 4.21 17.19
C PRO A 137 -3.00 2.72 17.45
N GLN A 138 -2.49 1.99 16.48
CA GLN A 138 -2.36 0.55 16.53
C GLN A 138 -0.90 0.11 16.64
N ASN A 139 -0.69 -1.05 17.27
CA ASN A 139 0.61 -1.72 17.30
C ASN A 139 0.55 -2.90 16.32
N VAL A 140 0.98 -2.66 15.08
CA VAL A 140 0.87 -3.61 13.99
C VAL A 140 2.19 -3.70 13.25
N ASP A 141 2.62 -4.92 12.98
CA ASP A 141 3.72 -5.21 12.06
C ASP A 141 3.16 -5.85 10.79
N PHE A 142 3.77 -5.56 9.66
CA PHE A 142 3.37 -6.11 8.36
C PHE A 142 4.55 -6.18 7.40
N ASP A 143 4.37 -6.90 6.30
CA ASP A 143 5.28 -6.94 5.16
C ASP A 143 4.62 -6.26 3.97
N LEU A 144 5.23 -5.20 3.43
CA LEU A 144 4.83 -4.58 2.18
C LEU A 144 5.46 -5.34 1.01
N CYS A 145 4.62 -5.81 0.10
CA CYS A 145 5.00 -6.35 -1.19
C CYS A 145 4.58 -5.40 -2.31
N VAL A 146 5.53 -5.01 -3.15
CA VAL A 146 5.30 -4.38 -4.44
C VAL A 146 5.77 -5.36 -5.51
N SER A 147 4.89 -5.73 -6.44
CA SER A 147 5.17 -6.74 -7.47
C SER A 147 4.56 -6.36 -8.81
N ASP A 148 4.92 -7.08 -9.86
CA ASP A 148 4.23 -6.95 -11.13
C ASP A 148 2.76 -7.34 -10.99
N ALA A 149 1.89 -6.66 -11.72
CA ALA A 149 0.46 -6.96 -11.68
C ALA A 149 0.16 -8.24 -12.49
N PRO A 150 -0.90 -8.98 -12.16
CA PRO A 150 -1.32 -10.11 -12.99
C PRO A 150 -1.59 -9.68 -14.44
N ASP A 151 -1.13 -10.46 -15.41
CA ASP A 151 -1.23 -10.16 -16.85
C ASP A 151 -2.65 -9.86 -17.34
N ASN A 152 -3.67 -10.36 -16.64
CA ASN A 152 -5.08 -10.18 -17.00
C ASN A 152 -5.76 -9.00 -16.29
N THR A 153 -5.01 -8.09 -15.67
CA THR A 153 -5.55 -6.86 -15.05
C THR A 153 -5.93 -5.80 -16.09
N VAL A 154 -5.40 -5.89 -17.32
CA VAL A 154 -5.74 -5.03 -18.44
C VAL A 154 -6.50 -5.81 -19.52
N CYS A 155 -7.48 -5.19 -20.16
CA CYS A 155 -8.34 -5.85 -21.17
C CYS A 155 -7.53 -6.48 -22.31
N ASP A 156 -6.43 -5.87 -22.75
CA ASP A 156 -5.59 -6.35 -23.85
C ASP A 156 -4.92 -7.69 -23.54
N ASN A 157 -4.70 -8.00 -22.27
CA ASN A 157 -4.07 -9.23 -21.80
C ASN A 157 -5.11 -10.23 -21.25
N ALA A 158 -6.39 -9.87 -21.25
CA ALA A 158 -7.44 -10.75 -20.76
C ALA A 158 -7.54 -12.02 -21.61
N THR A 159 -7.37 -13.18 -20.99
CA THR A 159 -7.60 -14.47 -21.68
C THR A 159 -9.09 -14.64 -21.99
N ASN A 160 -9.41 -14.95 -23.24
CA ASN A 160 -10.78 -15.25 -23.65
C ASN A 160 -11.33 -16.46 -22.88
N PHE A 161 -12.33 -16.25 -22.04
CA PHE A 161 -13.05 -17.32 -21.34
C PHE A 161 -14.07 -18.07 -22.22
N CYS A 162 -14.16 -17.76 -23.49
CA CYS A 162 -15.04 -18.42 -24.43
C CYS A 162 -14.40 -19.71 -24.95
N GLY A 163 -14.28 -20.71 -24.08
CA GLY A 163 -13.93 -22.09 -24.44
C GLY A 163 -15.12 -23.01 -24.15
N GLU A 164 -15.44 -23.92 -25.06
CA GLU A 164 -16.51 -24.88 -24.85
C GLU A 164 -16.31 -25.67 -23.55
N GLY A 165 -17.16 -25.44 -22.55
CA GLY A 165 -17.30 -26.28 -21.36
C GLY A 165 -16.30 -26.10 -20.22
N GLY A 166 -15.51 -25.03 -20.21
CA GLY A 166 -14.57 -24.75 -19.12
C GLY A 166 -15.27 -24.15 -17.89
N ALA A 167 -15.12 -24.80 -16.72
CA ALA A 167 -15.51 -24.22 -15.46
C ALA A 167 -14.65 -22.97 -15.18
N LEU A 168 -15.29 -21.86 -14.80
CA LEU A 168 -14.63 -20.65 -14.34
C LEU A 168 -13.91 -20.95 -13.02
N TYR A 169 -12.62 -21.17 -13.06
CA TYR A 169 -11.81 -21.27 -11.86
C TYR A 169 -11.28 -19.90 -11.46
N GLY A 170 -11.97 -19.29 -10.50
CA GLY A 170 -11.32 -18.51 -9.45
C GLY A 170 -10.74 -17.14 -9.80
N ALA A 171 -11.19 -16.44 -10.83
CA ALA A 171 -11.00 -15.00 -10.85
C ALA A 171 -12.04 -14.37 -9.93
N ASN A 172 -11.66 -14.03 -8.72
CA ASN A 172 -12.55 -13.36 -7.78
C ASN A 172 -12.57 -11.86 -8.14
N ILE A 173 -13.40 -11.51 -9.13
CA ILE A 173 -13.58 -10.12 -9.59
C ILE A 173 -14.15 -9.19 -8.50
N PHE A 174 -14.51 -9.74 -7.33
CA PHE A 174 -15.02 -8.99 -6.19
C PHE A 174 -13.93 -8.43 -5.27
N ASP A 175 -12.68 -8.88 -5.42
CA ASP A 175 -11.56 -8.41 -4.61
C ASP A 175 -10.86 -7.16 -5.18
N TYR A 176 -11.35 -6.62 -6.32
CA TYR A 176 -10.80 -5.42 -6.95
C TYR A 176 -11.90 -4.35 -7.16
N PRO A 177 -12.32 -3.65 -6.10
CA PRO A 177 -13.42 -2.68 -6.19
C PRO A 177 -13.07 -1.43 -7.03
N SER A 178 -11.83 -1.22 -7.39
CA SER A 178 -11.38 -0.08 -8.21
C SER A 178 -11.37 -0.35 -9.72
N LEU A 179 -11.57 -1.57 -10.15
CA LEU A 179 -11.81 -1.84 -11.57
C LEU A 179 -13.24 -1.42 -11.89
N GLY A 180 -13.42 -0.15 -12.24
CA GLY A 180 -14.64 0.32 -12.86
C GLY A 180 -15.00 -0.65 -13.98
N GLN A 181 -16.21 -1.19 -13.93
CA GLN A 181 -16.79 -2.23 -14.78
C GLN A 181 -15.96 -2.51 -16.04
N ILE A 182 -15.10 -3.51 -16.00
CA ILE A 182 -14.51 -4.05 -17.21
C ILE A 182 -15.62 -4.82 -17.92
N ALA A 183 -16.46 -4.09 -18.62
CA ALA A 183 -17.41 -4.67 -19.56
C ALA A 183 -16.66 -4.92 -20.87
N CYS A 184 -15.74 -5.88 -20.89
CA CYS A 184 -15.32 -6.50 -22.13
C CYS A 184 -16.42 -7.50 -22.53
N LEU A 185 -17.62 -6.98 -22.82
CA LEU A 185 -18.70 -7.73 -23.44
C LEU A 185 -18.62 -7.52 -24.94
N TYR A 186 -18.20 -8.53 -25.67
CA TYR A 186 -18.48 -8.72 -27.07
C TYR A 186 -19.67 -9.65 -27.25
#